data_43728996b03d21e7e02af8e54725e045
#
_entry.id   43728996b03d21e7e02af8e54725e045
#
_cell.length_a   1.000
_cell.length_b   1.000
_cell.length_c   1.000
_cell.angle_alpha   90.00
_cell.angle_beta   90.00
_cell.angle_gamma   90.00
#
_symmetry.space_group_name_H-M   'P 1'
#
loop_
_entity.id
_entity.type
_entity.pdbx_description
1 polymer ?
#
loop_
_entity_poly.entity_id
_entity_poly.type
_entity_poly.pdbx_seq_one_letter_code
_entity_poly.pdbx_strand_id
1 'polypeptide(L)'
;MVIAEFSYPFFIEKLTPVSREKCLVKYQCSYSARVTATREKPQILFSITVPIITTYPGSLSEDAGGLLGQLSEIKLEVRLRENFYPEDLVEMVERHALVPVYSFLTSEDQAWMIKKIHTECKSSITVTDEIKNDLAHTKEIEWYKVQCFNYGMLQHYSTVIGTEKSMWVPFSGYDSDDV
;
A
#
# COMPACT_ATOMS: atom_id res chain seq x y z
N MET A 1 22.34 19.21 1.89
CA MET A 1 21.57 17.95 1.90
C MET A 1 21.71 17.27 0.55
N VAL A 2 22.00 15.97 0.52
CA VAL A 2 22.05 15.15 -0.70
C VAL A 2 20.97 14.08 -0.59
N ILE A 3 20.16 13.92 -1.64
CA ILE A 3 19.14 12.88 -1.73
C ILE A 3 19.50 12.03 -2.96
N ALA A 4 19.58 10.72 -2.77
CA ALA A 4 19.67 9.73 -3.83
C ALA A 4 18.43 8.86 -3.80
N GLU A 5 17.81 8.64 -4.96
CA GLU A 5 16.64 7.78 -5.10
C GLU A 5 16.87 6.77 -6.22
N PHE A 6 16.48 5.53 -5.96
CA PHE A 6 16.59 4.42 -6.89
C PHE A 6 15.27 3.65 -6.90
N SER A 7 14.65 3.55 -8.07
CA SER A 7 13.38 2.83 -8.27
C SER A 7 13.59 1.60 -9.15
N TYR A 8 12.89 0.51 -8.83
CA TYR A 8 12.97 -0.74 -9.58
C TYR A 8 11.65 -1.53 -9.52
N PRO A 9 11.33 -2.33 -10.55
CA PRO A 9 10.23 -3.25 -10.51
C PRO A 9 10.60 -4.48 -9.67
N PHE A 10 9.67 -4.91 -8.83
CA PHE A 10 9.77 -6.12 -8.04
C PHE A 10 8.66 -7.10 -8.45
N PHE A 11 8.95 -8.37 -8.61
CA PHE A 11 8.01 -9.36 -9.12
C PHE A 11 7.80 -10.49 -8.11
N ILE A 12 6.54 -10.82 -7.86
CA ILE A 12 6.16 -11.97 -7.02
C ILE A 12 5.30 -12.92 -7.84
N GLU A 13 5.64 -14.22 -7.80
CA GLU A 13 4.78 -15.27 -8.30
C GLU A 13 3.63 -15.48 -7.31
N LYS A 14 2.40 -15.41 -7.79
CA LYS A 14 1.18 -15.60 -7.00
C LYS A 14 0.31 -16.66 -7.63
N LEU A 15 -0.50 -17.30 -6.80
CA LEU A 15 -1.55 -18.20 -7.25
C LEU A 15 -2.88 -17.46 -7.25
N THR A 16 -3.63 -17.60 -8.33
CA THR A 16 -4.99 -17.05 -8.45
C THR A 16 -5.93 -17.67 -7.42
N PRO A 17 -7.02 -16.99 -7.03
CA PRO A 17 -7.77 -17.36 -5.82
C PRO A 17 -8.53 -18.70 -5.94
N VAL A 18 -9.01 -19.06 -7.12
CA VAL A 18 -9.83 -20.27 -7.36
C VAL A 18 -9.09 -21.28 -8.21
N SER A 19 -8.70 -20.89 -9.41
CA SER A 19 -8.06 -21.81 -10.38
C SER A 19 -6.64 -22.21 -9.97
N ARG A 20 -6.02 -21.47 -9.03
CA ARG A 20 -4.65 -21.71 -8.56
C ARG A 20 -3.58 -21.64 -9.65
N GLU A 21 -3.91 -20.95 -10.73
CA GLU A 21 -2.95 -20.69 -11.79
C GLU A 21 -1.87 -19.73 -11.34
N LYS A 22 -0.66 -19.92 -11.81
CA LYS A 22 0.47 -19.07 -11.49
C LYS A 22 0.42 -17.78 -12.31
N CYS A 23 0.58 -16.66 -11.64
CA CYS A 23 0.73 -15.37 -12.29
C CYS A 23 1.88 -14.57 -11.65
N LEU A 24 2.54 -13.73 -12.44
CA LEU A 24 3.63 -12.89 -11.99
C LEU A 24 3.13 -11.46 -11.82
N VAL A 25 3.05 -10.98 -10.58
CA VAL A 25 2.58 -9.63 -10.27
C VAL A 25 3.77 -8.70 -10.06
N LYS A 26 3.71 -7.54 -10.70
CA LYS A 26 4.73 -6.50 -10.61
C LYS A 26 4.35 -5.46 -9.57
N TYR A 27 5.30 -5.11 -8.71
CA TYR A 27 5.21 -4.02 -7.74
C TYR A 27 6.29 -2.98 -8.03
N GLN A 28 5.99 -1.71 -7.73
CA GLN A 28 6.97 -0.64 -7.84
C GLN A 28 7.63 -0.41 -6.48
N CYS A 29 8.96 -0.62 -6.44
CA CYS A 29 9.78 -0.39 -5.26
C CYS A 29 10.74 0.77 -5.47
N SER A 30 11.12 1.44 -4.40
CA SER A 30 12.22 2.39 -4.41
C SER A 30 12.99 2.41 -3.09
N TYR A 31 14.26 2.77 -3.18
CA TYR A 31 15.08 3.20 -2.05
C TYR A 31 15.39 4.67 -2.17
N SER A 32 15.25 5.40 -1.09
CA SER A 32 15.76 6.76 -0.98
C SER A 32 16.77 6.86 0.16
N ALA A 33 17.90 7.51 -0.09
CA ALA A 33 18.92 7.79 0.90
C ALA A 33 19.07 9.30 1.04
N ARG A 34 18.99 9.79 2.29
CA ARG A 34 19.20 11.21 2.62
C ARG A 34 20.42 11.36 3.50
N VAL A 35 21.32 12.26 3.09
CA VAL A 35 22.49 12.64 3.84
C VAL A 35 22.44 14.12 4.17
N THR A 36 22.58 14.48 5.43
CA THR A 36 22.71 15.87 5.91
C THR A 36 24.10 16.07 6.49
N ALA A 37 24.60 17.29 6.46
CA ALA A 37 25.93 17.62 7.02
C ALA A 37 26.03 17.36 8.53
N THR A 38 24.91 17.34 9.22
CA THR A 38 24.81 17.15 10.68
C THR A 38 24.69 15.70 11.11
N ARG A 39 24.52 14.74 10.17
CA ARG A 39 24.35 13.32 10.49
C ARG A 39 25.46 12.48 9.87
N GLU A 40 26.12 11.68 10.68
CA GLU A 40 27.21 10.79 10.22
C GLU A 40 26.76 9.65 9.33
N LYS A 41 25.48 9.23 9.44
CA LYS A 41 24.96 8.08 8.67
C LYS A 41 23.77 8.50 7.79
N PRO A 42 23.71 7.99 6.55
CA PRO A 42 22.56 8.21 5.69
C PRO A 42 21.29 7.61 6.30
N GLN A 43 20.18 8.29 6.10
CA GLN A 43 18.86 7.73 6.39
C GLN A 43 18.36 7.03 5.12
N ILE A 44 18.06 5.75 5.24
CA ILE A 44 17.57 4.93 4.13
C ILE A 44 16.10 4.63 4.38
N LEU A 45 15.28 4.94 3.38
CA LEU A 45 13.87 4.57 3.29
C LEU A 45 13.68 3.57 2.17
N PHE A 46 12.89 2.57 2.44
CA PHE A 46 12.32 1.68 1.44
C PHE A 46 10.86 2.06 1.18
N SER A 47 10.45 2.07 -0.08
CA SER A 47 9.07 2.33 -0.47
C SER A 47 8.58 1.25 -1.43
N ILE A 48 7.32 0.84 -1.26
CA ILE A 48 6.63 -0.09 -2.16
C ILE A 48 5.20 0.37 -2.39
N THR A 49 4.71 0.18 -3.62
CA THR A 49 3.33 0.45 -3.99
C THR A 49 2.63 -0.86 -4.32
N VAL A 50 1.54 -1.15 -3.62
CA VAL A 50 0.75 -2.38 -3.74
C VAL A 50 -0.67 -2.05 -4.20
N PRO A 51 -1.09 -2.47 -5.39
CA PRO A 51 -2.46 -2.29 -5.87
C PRO A 51 -3.40 -3.26 -5.16
N ILE A 52 -4.58 -2.78 -4.76
CA ILE A 52 -5.63 -3.55 -4.10
C ILE A 52 -7.01 -3.09 -4.58
N ILE A 53 -8.03 -3.87 -4.28
CA ILE A 53 -9.43 -3.46 -4.40
C ILE A 53 -9.98 -3.15 -3.01
N THR A 54 -10.66 -2.01 -2.89
CA THR A 54 -11.45 -1.59 -1.72
C THR A 54 -12.90 -1.36 -2.11
N THR A 55 -13.80 -1.18 -1.16
CA THR A 55 -15.18 -0.81 -1.46
C THR A 55 -15.27 0.66 -1.88
N TYR A 56 -15.93 0.92 -3.00
CA TYR A 56 -16.21 2.30 -3.45
C TYR A 56 -17.24 2.96 -2.52
N PRO A 57 -16.91 4.09 -1.87
CA PRO A 57 -17.79 4.71 -0.86
C PRO A 57 -19.18 5.07 -1.38
N GLY A 58 -19.29 5.52 -2.64
CA GLY A 58 -20.57 5.86 -3.26
C GLY A 58 -21.53 4.69 -3.41
N SER A 59 -21.02 3.44 -3.37
CA SER A 59 -21.83 2.24 -3.45
C SER A 59 -22.47 1.81 -2.11
N LEU A 60 -22.15 2.50 -1.03
CA LEU A 60 -22.75 2.27 0.29
C LEU A 60 -24.15 2.89 0.44
N SER A 61 -24.57 3.74 -0.51
CA SER A 61 -25.91 4.28 -0.54
C SER A 61 -26.93 3.19 -0.84
N GLU A 62 -28.10 3.22 -0.17
CA GLU A 62 -29.21 2.29 -0.41
C GLU A 62 -29.69 2.33 -1.87
N ASP A 63 -29.59 3.49 -2.51
CA ASP A 63 -29.98 3.71 -3.91
C ASP A 63 -28.96 3.19 -4.93
N ALA A 64 -27.77 2.78 -4.51
CA ALA A 64 -26.68 2.39 -5.41
C ALA A 64 -26.87 0.99 -6.04
N GLY A 65 -27.82 0.20 -5.55
CA GLY A 65 -28.11 -1.13 -6.08
C GLY A 65 -27.09 -2.22 -5.76
N GLY A 66 -26.11 -1.95 -4.90
CA GLY A 66 -25.12 -2.92 -4.41
C GLY A 66 -23.70 -2.37 -4.30
N LEU A 67 -22.83 -3.14 -3.66
CA LEU A 67 -21.43 -2.76 -3.43
C LEU A 67 -20.63 -2.83 -4.74
N LEU A 68 -19.76 -1.86 -4.93
CA LEU A 68 -18.81 -1.80 -6.04
C LEU A 68 -17.38 -1.75 -5.50
N GLY A 69 -16.48 -2.40 -6.23
CA GLY A 69 -15.04 -2.32 -5.94
C GLY A 69 -14.41 -1.07 -6.54
N GLN A 70 -13.41 -0.55 -5.87
CA GLN A 70 -12.57 0.56 -6.32
C GLN A 70 -11.12 0.12 -6.36
N LEU A 71 -10.43 0.41 -7.46
CA LEU A 71 -8.98 0.25 -7.51
C LEU A 71 -8.32 1.28 -6.58
N SER A 72 -7.47 0.78 -5.71
CA SER A 72 -6.69 1.59 -4.78
C SER A 72 -5.23 1.14 -4.81
N GLU A 73 -4.32 2.03 -4.50
CA GLU A 73 -2.90 1.72 -4.33
C GLU A 73 -2.45 2.08 -2.93
N ILE A 74 -1.87 1.13 -2.22
CA ILE A 74 -1.24 1.36 -0.93
C ILE A 74 0.24 1.64 -1.19
N LYS A 75 0.66 2.86 -0.91
CA LYS A 75 2.08 3.21 -0.86
C LYS A 75 2.56 3.14 0.58
N LEU A 76 3.52 2.26 0.82
CA LEU A 76 4.25 2.16 2.07
C LEU A 76 5.62 2.80 1.92
N GLU A 77 6.00 3.62 2.89
CA GLU A 77 7.38 4.09 3.07
C GLU A 77 7.81 3.65 4.47
N VAL A 78 8.92 2.91 4.56
CA VAL A 78 9.39 2.35 5.81
C VAL A 78 10.86 2.62 6.03
N ARG A 79 11.24 2.86 7.27
CA ARG A 79 12.63 2.80 7.73
C ARG A 79 12.80 1.53 8.55
N LEU A 80 13.72 0.70 8.11
CA LEU A 80 13.98 -0.60 8.69
C LEU A 80 15.12 -0.52 9.69
N ARG A 81 15.03 -1.29 10.78
CA ARG A 81 16.12 -1.54 11.73
C ARG A 81 16.96 -2.72 11.30
N GLU A 82 16.31 -3.72 10.73
CA GLU A 82 16.87 -5.00 10.35
C GLU A 82 16.38 -5.38 8.96
N ASN A 83 16.87 -6.49 8.43
CA ASN A 83 16.44 -6.99 7.12
C ASN A 83 14.95 -7.36 7.16
N PHE A 84 14.21 -6.77 6.27
CA PHE A 84 12.79 -7.05 6.03
C PHE A 84 12.62 -7.18 4.52
N TYR A 85 11.83 -8.14 4.08
CA TYR A 85 11.71 -8.43 2.66
C TYR A 85 10.51 -7.68 2.05
N PRO A 86 10.61 -7.22 0.81
CA PRO A 86 9.49 -6.59 0.11
C PRO A 86 8.23 -7.45 0.06
N GLU A 87 8.40 -8.78 -0.03
CA GLU A 87 7.33 -9.77 0.00
C GLU A 87 6.47 -9.67 1.25
N ASP A 88 7.10 -9.48 2.41
CA ASP A 88 6.40 -9.40 3.70
C ASP A 88 5.48 -8.16 3.75
N LEU A 89 5.91 -7.04 3.15
CA LEU A 89 5.09 -5.83 3.04
C LEU A 89 3.92 -6.02 2.07
N VAL A 90 4.15 -6.70 0.95
CA VAL A 90 3.08 -7.03 0.00
C VAL A 90 2.05 -7.93 0.68
N GLU A 91 2.49 -9.01 1.34
CA GLU A 91 1.59 -9.93 2.04
C GLU A 91 0.79 -9.21 3.15
N MET A 92 1.45 -8.32 3.91
CA MET A 92 0.79 -7.49 4.92
C MET A 92 -0.35 -6.66 4.31
N VAL A 93 -0.10 -5.96 3.20
CA VAL A 93 -1.11 -5.15 2.54
C VAL A 93 -2.24 -6.00 1.98
N GLU A 94 -1.92 -7.08 1.28
CA GLU A 94 -2.92 -7.94 0.62
C GLU A 94 -3.81 -8.69 1.60
N ARG A 95 -3.32 -9.04 2.77
CA ARG A 95 -4.10 -9.63 3.86
C ARG A 95 -5.25 -8.73 4.32
N HIS A 96 -5.05 -7.42 4.26
CA HIS A 96 -6.05 -6.43 4.64
C HIS A 96 -6.90 -5.92 3.48
N ALA A 97 -6.55 -6.23 2.24
CA ALA A 97 -7.33 -5.85 1.08
C ALA A 97 -8.71 -6.53 1.05
N LEU A 98 -9.71 -5.87 0.46
CA LEU A 98 -10.96 -6.56 0.11
C LEU A 98 -10.64 -7.70 -0.87
N VAL A 99 -9.90 -7.37 -1.93
CA VAL A 99 -9.35 -8.34 -2.88
C VAL A 99 -7.97 -7.85 -3.33
N PRO A 100 -6.95 -8.73 -3.38
CA PRO A 100 -5.68 -8.44 -4.04
C PRO A 100 -5.85 -8.28 -5.55
N VAL A 101 -4.88 -7.61 -6.19
CA VAL A 101 -4.83 -7.48 -7.64
C VAL A 101 -3.90 -8.56 -8.22
N TYR A 102 -4.30 -9.12 -9.37
CA TYR A 102 -3.55 -10.15 -10.08
C TYR A 102 -3.26 -9.69 -11.52
N SER A 103 -2.18 -10.18 -12.11
CA SER A 103 -1.82 -9.90 -13.51
C SER A 103 -2.56 -10.79 -14.50
N PHE A 104 -3.11 -11.91 -14.03
CA PHE A 104 -3.90 -12.87 -14.82
C PHE A 104 -5.00 -13.46 -13.94
N LEU A 105 -6.18 -13.71 -14.53
CA LEU A 105 -7.33 -14.30 -13.88
C LEU A 105 -8.11 -15.14 -14.89
N THR A 106 -8.50 -16.35 -14.50
CA THR A 106 -9.49 -17.13 -15.23
C THR A 106 -10.91 -16.56 -15.04
N SER A 107 -11.88 -17.07 -15.80
CA SER A 107 -13.29 -16.68 -15.63
C SER A 107 -13.83 -17.03 -14.24
N GLU A 108 -13.39 -18.15 -13.66
CA GLU A 108 -13.77 -18.55 -12.30
C GLU A 108 -13.21 -17.62 -11.24
N ASP A 109 -11.94 -17.22 -11.40
CA ASP A 109 -11.28 -16.27 -10.50
C ASP A 109 -12.00 -14.91 -10.53
N GLN A 110 -12.32 -14.43 -11.72
CA GLN A 110 -13.07 -13.18 -11.90
C GLN A 110 -14.44 -13.23 -11.25
N ALA A 111 -15.19 -14.33 -11.48
CA ALA A 111 -16.51 -14.53 -10.89
C ALA A 111 -16.46 -14.53 -9.35
N TRP A 112 -15.46 -15.20 -8.78
CA TRP A 112 -15.23 -15.22 -7.34
C TRP A 112 -14.91 -13.82 -6.80
N MET A 113 -14.01 -13.07 -7.44
CA MET A 113 -13.63 -11.72 -7.03
C MET A 113 -14.83 -10.77 -7.08
N ILE A 114 -15.61 -10.81 -8.17
CA ILE A 114 -16.82 -9.99 -8.34
C ILE A 114 -17.82 -10.30 -7.23
N LYS A 115 -18.08 -11.59 -6.97
CA LYS A 115 -18.97 -12.00 -5.88
C LYS A 115 -18.51 -11.46 -4.55
N LYS A 116 -17.23 -11.58 -4.23
CA LYS A 116 -16.66 -11.08 -2.99
C LYS A 116 -16.83 -9.57 -2.86
N ILE A 117 -16.53 -8.82 -3.93
CA ILE A 117 -16.70 -7.35 -3.97
C ILE A 117 -18.15 -6.94 -3.72
N HIS A 118 -19.11 -7.68 -4.24
CA HIS A 118 -20.54 -7.38 -4.09
C HIS A 118 -21.12 -7.77 -2.72
N THR A 119 -20.47 -8.68 -2.01
CA THR A 119 -20.98 -9.22 -0.74
C THR A 119 -20.25 -8.72 0.50
N GLU A 120 -19.01 -8.27 0.35
CA GLU A 120 -18.18 -7.82 1.46
C GLU A 120 -17.87 -6.33 1.33
N CYS A 121 -17.87 -5.63 2.48
CA CYS A 121 -17.52 -4.22 2.54
C CYS A 121 -16.19 -4.06 3.25
N LYS A 122 -15.22 -3.41 2.59
CA LYS A 122 -13.96 -3.04 3.21
C LYS A 122 -13.46 -1.71 2.66
N SER A 123 -13.59 -0.67 3.46
CA SER A 123 -13.24 0.68 3.07
C SER A 123 -11.71 0.88 3.03
N SER A 124 -11.25 1.83 2.24
CA SER A 124 -9.84 2.23 2.21
C SER A 124 -9.35 2.77 3.57
N ILE A 125 -10.23 3.36 4.37
CA ILE A 125 -9.92 3.82 5.73
C ILE A 125 -9.60 2.61 6.62
N THR A 126 -10.49 1.60 6.61
CA THR A 126 -10.31 0.38 7.40
C THR A 126 -9.01 -0.33 7.03
N VAL A 127 -8.75 -0.49 5.72
CA VAL A 127 -7.51 -1.10 5.23
C VAL A 127 -6.28 -0.33 5.71
N THR A 128 -6.29 0.99 5.59
CA THR A 128 -5.17 1.85 6.02
C THR A 128 -4.90 1.73 7.52
N ASP A 129 -5.95 1.68 8.34
CA ASP A 129 -5.82 1.55 9.80
C ASP A 129 -5.31 0.17 10.21
N GLU A 130 -5.76 -0.90 9.56
CA GLU A 130 -5.29 -2.26 9.83
C GLU A 130 -3.81 -2.42 9.47
N ILE A 131 -3.39 -1.92 8.30
CA ILE A 131 -1.98 -1.92 7.88
C ILE A 131 -1.12 -1.10 8.86
N LYS A 132 -1.57 0.08 9.26
CA LYS A 132 -0.90 0.91 10.27
C LYS A 132 -0.69 0.15 11.58
N ASN A 133 -1.69 -0.59 12.02
CA ASN A 133 -1.59 -1.38 13.26
C ASN A 133 -0.55 -2.49 13.13
N ASP A 134 -0.51 -3.20 12.02
CA ASP A 134 0.51 -4.23 11.77
C ASP A 134 1.92 -3.61 11.74
N LEU A 135 2.11 -2.51 11.01
CA LEU A 135 3.40 -1.81 10.95
C LEU A 135 3.86 -1.31 12.31
N ALA A 136 2.92 -0.84 13.16
CA ALA A 136 3.24 -0.37 14.51
C ALA A 136 3.72 -1.49 15.44
N HIS A 137 3.29 -2.72 15.20
CA HIS A 137 3.66 -3.90 15.98
C HIS A 137 4.85 -4.68 15.40
N THR A 138 5.29 -4.34 14.18
CA THR A 138 6.45 -4.96 13.53
C THR A 138 7.74 -4.37 14.08
N LYS A 139 8.52 -5.16 14.79
CA LYS A 139 9.73 -4.71 15.52
C LYS A 139 10.85 -4.23 14.59
N GLU A 140 10.92 -4.81 13.41
CA GLU A 140 11.89 -4.52 12.36
C GLU A 140 11.67 -3.14 11.75
N ILE A 141 10.47 -2.54 11.93
CA ILE A 141 10.09 -1.25 11.36
C ILE A 141 10.24 -0.16 12.42
N GLU A 142 11.19 0.73 12.20
CA GLU A 142 11.43 1.88 13.08
C GLU A 142 10.42 3.00 12.83
N TRP A 143 10.18 3.30 11.55
CA TRP A 143 9.26 4.34 11.11
C TRP A 143 8.51 3.90 9.86
N TYR A 144 7.30 4.38 9.70
CA TYR A 144 6.46 4.09 8.55
C TYR A 144 5.55 5.27 8.19
N LYS A 145 5.19 5.31 6.90
CA LYS A 145 4.12 6.11 6.35
C LYS A 145 3.29 5.23 5.44
N VAL A 146 1.97 5.30 5.59
CA VAL A 146 0.98 4.58 4.77
C VAL A 146 0.13 5.60 4.06
N GLN A 147 -0.02 5.46 2.76
CA GLN A 147 -0.93 6.26 1.95
C GLN A 147 -1.75 5.33 1.06
N CYS A 148 -3.06 5.51 1.07
CA CYS A 148 -3.98 4.85 0.17
C CYS A 148 -4.48 5.85 -0.87
N PHE A 149 -4.13 5.63 -2.11
CA PHE A 149 -4.58 6.39 -3.26
C PHE A 149 -5.80 5.68 -3.85
N ASN A 150 -6.96 6.32 -3.79
CA ASN A 150 -8.20 5.80 -4.36
C ASN A 150 -8.44 6.47 -5.70
N TYR A 151 -8.49 5.68 -6.76
CA TYR A 151 -8.76 6.21 -8.10
C TYR A 151 -10.24 6.43 -8.31
N GLY A 152 -10.59 7.61 -8.84
CA GLY A 152 -11.98 7.97 -9.11
C GLY A 152 -12.62 7.03 -10.13
N MET A 153 -13.81 6.52 -9.81
CA MET A 153 -14.60 5.70 -10.73
C MET A 153 -15.60 6.53 -11.55
N LEU A 154 -16.31 7.44 -10.88
CA LEU A 154 -17.39 8.24 -11.44
C LEU A 154 -17.02 9.73 -11.54
N GLN A 155 -15.88 10.12 -10.98
CA GLN A 155 -15.44 11.50 -10.90
C GLN A 155 -13.98 11.61 -11.34
N HIS A 156 -13.63 12.73 -11.96
CA HIS A 156 -12.29 12.97 -12.47
C HIS A 156 -11.33 13.46 -11.36
N TYR A 157 -11.35 12.82 -10.21
CA TYR A 157 -10.37 13.05 -9.15
C TYR A 157 -10.09 11.79 -8.35
N SER A 158 -8.91 11.75 -7.75
CA SER A 158 -8.52 10.70 -6.81
C SER A 158 -8.50 11.25 -5.40
N THR A 159 -8.71 10.39 -4.42
CA THR A 159 -8.58 10.74 -3.01
C THR A 159 -7.39 10.04 -2.40
N VAL A 160 -6.76 10.67 -1.43
CA VAL A 160 -5.64 10.09 -0.69
C VAL A 160 -5.99 10.08 0.78
N ILE A 161 -5.85 8.91 1.40
CA ILE A 161 -5.97 8.70 2.84
C ILE A 161 -4.59 8.27 3.31
N GLY A 162 -4.06 8.90 4.34
CA GLY A 162 -2.73 8.55 4.81
C GLY A 162 -2.54 8.75 6.29
N THR A 163 -1.60 8.00 6.84
CA THR A 163 -1.12 8.13 8.20
C THR A 163 0.37 7.84 8.25
N GLU A 164 1.05 8.44 9.20
CA GLU A 164 2.45 8.14 9.48
C GLU A 164 2.65 7.93 10.97
N LYS A 165 3.68 7.17 11.33
CA LYS A 165 4.09 7.05 12.71
C LYS A 165 4.50 8.43 13.16
N SER A 166 3.80 8.97 14.18
CA SER A 166 4.11 10.25 14.78
C SER A 166 5.59 10.30 15.15
N MET A 167 6.31 11.24 14.60
CA MET A 167 7.74 11.30 14.73
C MET A 167 8.18 12.70 15.04
N TRP A 168 8.89 12.75 16.13
CA TRP A 168 9.90 13.77 16.38
C TRP A 168 11.17 13.57 15.53
N VAL A 169 11.16 12.68 14.57
CA VAL A 169 12.26 12.49 13.63
C VAL A 169 11.73 12.85 12.25
N PRO A 170 12.06 14.02 11.76
CA PRO A 170 11.51 14.52 10.51
C PRO A 170 12.08 13.72 9.34
N PHE A 171 11.28 12.82 8.82
CA PHE A 171 11.49 12.28 7.50
C PHE A 171 10.70 13.05 6.44
N SER A 172 9.78 13.89 6.86
CA SER A 172 8.93 14.72 6.01
C SER A 172 9.64 15.94 5.39
N GLY A 173 10.95 16.06 5.57
CA GLY A 173 11.73 17.10 4.90
C GLY A 173 11.71 18.48 5.55
N TYR A 174 11.03 18.64 6.66
CA TYR A 174 11.10 19.83 7.45
C TYR A 174 12.06 19.58 8.62
N ASP A 175 13.34 19.81 8.39
CA ASP A 175 14.24 20.07 9.50
C ASP A 175 13.82 21.43 10.07
N SER A 176 13.32 21.43 11.31
CA SER A 176 13.02 22.64 12.08
C SER A 176 14.28 23.41 12.49
N ASP A 177 15.42 23.10 11.89
CA ASP A 177 16.70 23.76 12.16
C ASP A 177 17.02 24.87 11.17
N ASP A 178 16.06 25.27 10.31
CA ASP A 178 16.15 26.45 9.44
C ASP A 178 15.31 27.64 9.99
N VAL A 179 15.43 27.92 11.30
CA VAL A 179 15.03 29.19 11.89
C VAL A 179 16.16 29.77 12.71
#